data_3bb98cdc7ffcc01e5d1a8cb8b0e2db29
#
_entry.id   3bb98cdc7ffcc01e5d1a8cb8b0e2db29
#
_cell.length_a   1.000
_cell.length_b   1.000
_cell.length_c   1.000
_cell.angle_alpha   90.00
_cell.angle_beta   90.00
_cell.angle_gamma   90.00
#
_symmetry.space_group_name_H-M   'P 1'
#
loop_
_entity.id
_entity.type
_entity.pdbx_description
1 polymer ?
#
loop_
_entity_poly.entity_id
_entity_poly.type
_entity_poly.pdbx_seq_one_letter_code
_entity_poly.pdbx_strand_id
1 'polypeptide(L)'
;EKVELDPSITTINNDVIANIVTAAQEKTGKTNVAITIGLQAGQTYTMVSTAEDGTDANVKIPEGASVTFFGLAGESKPVLNWKKCLDIAGSHAYIRFQNVSMKDTGCQYLINQDKDAAVGELSFTDCTFSGFESSVFRTKGGVVSVDKILVDNCVMTNMSTGGGYPVFYIGTTNTNLVKLELKNSTFDTTSHNFIQLKAAISGGVTISDCTFYNNVAGSKYFMDSNKLSTDLTIIRTVLGMSMDAAAKGVRTTGSIVINESMRAKDCVYGSNDIKEFAAGSLTSDEIFTDPANHNFTMKIDDRIGDPRWYKAE
;
A
#
# COMPACT_ATOMS: atom_id res chain seq x y z
N GLU A 1 -12.90 -14.27 -15.73
CA GLU A 1 -14.27 -13.77 -15.96
C GLU A 1 -14.41 -12.35 -15.45
N LYS A 2 -15.18 -11.50 -16.16
CA LYS A 2 -15.49 -10.13 -15.74
C LYS A 2 -16.96 -10.04 -15.37
N VAL A 3 -17.25 -9.55 -14.18
CA VAL A 3 -18.60 -9.33 -13.66
C VAL A 3 -18.71 -7.90 -13.18
N GLU A 4 -19.63 -7.13 -13.71
CA GLU A 4 -19.94 -5.79 -13.20
C GLU A 4 -21.01 -5.90 -12.12
N LEU A 5 -20.76 -5.27 -10.96
CA LEU A 5 -21.74 -5.27 -9.89
C LEU A 5 -22.96 -4.44 -10.27
N ASP A 6 -24.12 -4.98 -9.95
CA ASP A 6 -25.37 -4.25 -10.09
C ASP A 6 -25.30 -2.96 -9.23
N PRO A 7 -25.74 -1.80 -9.77
CA PRO A 7 -25.72 -0.54 -9.05
C PRO A 7 -26.48 -0.54 -7.71
N SER A 8 -27.38 -1.48 -7.49
CA SER A 8 -28.08 -1.64 -6.19
C SER A 8 -27.22 -2.25 -5.10
N ILE A 9 -26.09 -2.89 -5.45
CA ILE A 9 -25.16 -3.47 -4.49
C ILE A 9 -24.30 -2.34 -3.91
N THR A 10 -24.41 -2.09 -2.61
CA THR A 10 -23.65 -1.06 -1.90
C THR A 10 -22.76 -1.64 -0.79
N THR A 11 -22.91 -2.91 -0.49
CA THR A 11 -22.07 -3.66 0.47
C THR A 11 -21.41 -4.83 -0.25
N ILE A 12 -20.10 -4.95 -0.15
CA ILE A 12 -19.36 -6.10 -0.63
C ILE A 12 -18.99 -6.95 0.59
N ASN A 13 -19.65 -8.08 0.68
CA ASN A 13 -19.48 -9.08 1.72
C ASN A 13 -19.00 -10.42 1.14
N ASN A 14 -18.83 -11.40 1.99
CA ASN A 14 -18.38 -12.73 1.57
C ASN A 14 -19.36 -13.40 0.60
N ASP A 15 -20.65 -13.19 0.76
CA ASP A 15 -21.66 -13.82 -0.13
C ASP A 15 -21.58 -13.24 -1.53
N VAL A 16 -21.42 -11.93 -1.68
CA VAL A 16 -21.25 -11.28 -2.99
C VAL A 16 -20.04 -11.88 -3.73
N ILE A 17 -18.91 -11.98 -3.05
CA ILE A 17 -17.68 -12.51 -3.67
C ILE A 17 -17.84 -14.03 -3.94
N ALA A 18 -18.33 -14.79 -2.97
CA ALA A 18 -18.49 -16.23 -3.09
C ALA A 18 -19.44 -16.62 -4.21
N ASN A 19 -20.56 -15.91 -4.39
CA ASN A 19 -21.50 -16.18 -5.47
C ASN A 19 -20.87 -15.96 -6.84
N ILE A 20 -20.06 -14.92 -7.00
CA ILE A 20 -19.35 -14.66 -8.27
C ILE A 20 -18.30 -15.75 -8.52
N VAL A 21 -17.53 -16.13 -7.48
CA VAL A 21 -16.53 -17.20 -7.58
C VAL A 21 -17.17 -18.53 -7.94
N THR A 22 -18.25 -18.91 -7.27
CA THR A 22 -18.98 -20.16 -7.52
C THR A 22 -19.52 -20.23 -8.94
N ALA A 23 -20.13 -19.15 -9.42
CA ALA A 23 -20.65 -19.09 -10.80
C ALA A 23 -19.51 -19.26 -11.83
N ALA A 24 -18.35 -18.69 -11.59
CA ALA A 24 -17.18 -18.84 -12.46
C ALA A 24 -16.63 -20.27 -12.42
N GLN A 25 -16.60 -20.90 -11.25
CA GLN A 25 -16.18 -22.30 -11.07
C GLN A 25 -17.11 -23.25 -11.78
N GLU A 26 -18.41 -23.10 -11.62
CA GLU A 26 -19.42 -23.90 -12.33
C GLU A 26 -19.31 -23.78 -13.84
N LYS A 27 -19.16 -22.55 -14.35
CA LYS A 27 -19.03 -22.28 -15.79
C LYS A 27 -17.76 -22.88 -16.40
N THR A 28 -16.66 -22.87 -15.66
CA THR A 28 -15.36 -23.33 -16.18
C THR A 28 -15.05 -24.78 -15.84
N GLY A 29 -15.71 -25.36 -14.85
CA GLY A 29 -15.39 -26.67 -14.29
C GLY A 29 -14.06 -26.68 -13.51
N LYS A 30 -13.54 -25.52 -13.13
CA LYS A 30 -12.24 -25.38 -12.44
C LYS A 30 -12.43 -24.84 -11.03
N THR A 31 -11.64 -25.31 -10.09
CA THR A 31 -11.60 -24.79 -8.72
C THR A 31 -10.85 -23.45 -8.65
N ASN A 32 -9.77 -23.32 -9.42
CA ASN A 32 -9.00 -22.07 -9.50
C ASN A 32 -9.54 -21.20 -10.63
N VAL A 33 -10.07 -20.05 -10.26
CA VAL A 33 -10.69 -19.11 -11.20
C VAL A 33 -10.09 -17.72 -11.08
N ALA A 34 -10.04 -17.01 -12.18
CA ALA A 34 -9.63 -15.61 -12.26
C ALA A 34 -10.85 -14.73 -12.54
N ILE A 35 -11.10 -13.76 -11.67
CA ILE A 35 -12.30 -12.93 -11.69
C ILE A 35 -11.91 -11.45 -11.64
N THR A 36 -12.59 -10.65 -12.46
CA THR A 36 -12.59 -9.19 -12.33
C THR A 36 -13.99 -8.74 -11.91
N ILE A 37 -14.07 -8.09 -10.76
CA ILE A 37 -15.29 -7.49 -10.22
C ILE A 37 -15.28 -6.01 -10.58
N GLY A 38 -16.13 -5.62 -11.51
CA GLY A 38 -16.30 -4.24 -11.96
C GLY A 38 -17.15 -3.45 -10.97
N LEU A 39 -16.62 -2.35 -10.48
CA LEU A 39 -17.25 -1.45 -9.52
C LEU A 39 -17.73 -0.19 -10.23
N GLN A 40 -18.96 0.22 -9.97
CA GLN A 40 -19.55 1.40 -10.62
C GLN A 40 -18.79 2.67 -10.26
N ALA A 41 -18.46 3.48 -11.27
CA ALA A 41 -17.78 4.75 -11.07
C ALA A 41 -18.55 5.66 -10.11
N GLY A 42 -17.86 6.31 -9.20
CA GLY A 42 -18.45 7.25 -8.22
C GLY A 42 -19.27 6.60 -7.12
N GLN A 43 -19.50 5.28 -7.17
CA GLN A 43 -20.27 4.59 -6.14
C GLN A 43 -19.41 4.30 -4.90
N THR A 44 -20.03 4.36 -3.72
CA THR A 44 -19.42 3.97 -2.45
C THR A 44 -19.89 2.58 -2.05
N TYR A 45 -18.93 1.73 -1.72
CA TYR A 45 -19.16 0.37 -1.23
C TYR A 45 -18.68 0.25 0.21
N THR A 46 -19.50 -0.37 1.07
CA THR A 46 -19.06 -0.76 2.40
C THR A 46 -18.45 -2.16 2.36
N MET A 47 -17.20 -2.28 2.77
CA MET A 47 -16.43 -3.53 2.79
C MET A 47 -16.57 -4.16 4.17
N VAL A 48 -17.51 -5.07 4.33
CA VAL A 48 -17.80 -5.76 5.59
C VAL A 48 -18.59 -7.03 5.32
N SER A 49 -18.33 -8.08 6.08
CA SER A 49 -19.14 -9.27 6.11
C SER A 49 -19.82 -9.42 7.48
N THR A 50 -20.58 -10.47 7.66
CA THR A 50 -21.30 -10.79 8.89
C THR A 50 -20.90 -12.17 9.36
N ALA A 51 -20.50 -12.29 10.63
CA ALA A 51 -20.24 -13.55 11.29
C ALA A 51 -21.54 -14.28 11.66
N GLU A 52 -21.45 -15.55 12.05
CA GLU A 52 -22.60 -16.37 12.45
C GLU A 52 -23.39 -15.76 13.63
N ASP A 53 -22.70 -15.07 14.53
CA ASP A 53 -23.31 -14.39 15.68
C ASP A 53 -23.93 -13.02 15.33
N GLY A 54 -23.90 -12.62 14.05
CA GLY A 54 -24.45 -11.36 13.55
C GLY A 54 -23.50 -10.18 13.68
N THR A 55 -22.29 -10.34 14.20
CA THR A 55 -21.30 -9.26 14.30
C THR A 55 -20.58 -9.02 12.98
N ASP A 56 -19.99 -7.84 12.84
CA ASP A 56 -19.18 -7.50 11.68
C ASP A 56 -17.94 -8.38 11.57
N ALA A 57 -17.69 -8.89 10.37
CA ALA A 57 -16.57 -9.78 10.06
C ALA A 57 -15.75 -9.26 8.85
N ASN A 58 -14.53 -9.79 8.74
CA ASN A 58 -13.64 -9.48 7.63
C ASN A 58 -14.23 -9.95 6.28
N VAL A 59 -13.88 -9.25 5.23
CA VAL A 59 -14.14 -9.66 3.85
C VAL A 59 -13.09 -10.69 3.46
N LYS A 60 -13.54 -11.84 2.93
CA LYS A 60 -12.66 -12.96 2.61
C LYS A 60 -12.71 -13.29 1.12
N ILE A 61 -11.54 -13.61 0.57
CA ILE A 61 -11.44 -14.15 -0.78
C ILE A 61 -11.52 -15.68 -0.70
N PRO A 62 -12.45 -16.33 -1.43
CA PRO A 62 -12.53 -17.80 -1.45
C PRO A 62 -11.24 -18.46 -1.93
N GLU A 63 -10.90 -19.59 -1.35
CA GLU A 63 -9.73 -20.41 -1.70
C GLU A 63 -9.67 -20.68 -3.21
N GLY A 64 -8.51 -20.53 -3.81
CA GLY A 64 -8.25 -20.77 -5.22
C GLY A 64 -8.74 -19.66 -6.17
N ALA A 65 -9.47 -18.67 -5.67
CA ALA A 65 -9.88 -17.53 -6.49
C ALA A 65 -8.77 -16.49 -6.58
N SER A 66 -8.56 -15.97 -7.78
CA SER A 66 -7.75 -14.78 -8.01
C SER A 66 -8.68 -13.64 -8.41
N VAL A 67 -8.67 -12.55 -7.66
CA VAL A 67 -9.69 -11.49 -7.78
C VAL A 67 -9.03 -10.15 -8.09
N THR A 68 -9.61 -9.44 -9.05
CA THR A 68 -9.34 -8.02 -9.30
C THR A 68 -10.59 -7.22 -8.98
N PHE A 69 -10.50 -6.29 -8.04
CA PHE A 69 -11.51 -5.24 -7.84
C PHE A 69 -11.16 -4.07 -8.77
N PHE A 70 -12.01 -3.81 -9.73
CA PHE A 70 -11.74 -2.88 -10.81
C PHE A 70 -12.78 -1.76 -10.87
N GLY A 71 -12.34 -0.51 -10.67
CA GLY A 71 -13.18 0.66 -10.85
C GLY A 71 -13.47 0.93 -12.32
N LEU A 72 -14.73 0.89 -12.71
CA LEU A 72 -15.16 1.22 -14.07
C LEU A 72 -14.85 2.69 -14.37
N ALA A 73 -14.63 2.98 -15.65
CA ALA A 73 -14.34 4.34 -16.11
C ALA A 73 -15.50 5.29 -15.82
N GLY A 74 -15.19 6.52 -15.38
CA GLY A 74 -16.15 7.57 -15.07
C GLY A 74 -15.47 8.79 -14.49
N GLU A 75 -16.24 9.77 -14.05
CA GLU A 75 -15.71 11.03 -13.52
C GLU A 75 -14.94 10.87 -12.20
N SER A 76 -15.32 9.88 -11.40
CA SER A 76 -14.65 9.61 -10.13
C SER A 76 -14.53 8.11 -9.89
N LYS A 77 -13.49 7.75 -9.12
CA LYS A 77 -13.27 6.35 -8.72
C LYS A 77 -14.37 5.88 -7.78
N PRO A 78 -14.74 4.58 -7.82
CA PRO A 78 -15.52 3.99 -6.74
C PRO A 78 -14.73 4.06 -5.43
N VAL A 79 -15.45 4.22 -4.33
CA VAL A 79 -14.90 4.30 -2.99
C VAL A 79 -15.19 3.01 -2.25
N LEU A 80 -14.13 2.39 -1.71
CA LEU A 80 -14.23 1.23 -0.83
C LEU A 80 -14.01 1.69 0.61
N ASN A 81 -15.09 1.75 1.38
CA ASN A 81 -15.07 2.03 2.80
C ASN A 81 -14.84 0.72 3.58
N TRP A 82 -13.61 0.53 4.04
CA TRP A 82 -13.24 -0.67 4.78
C TRP A 82 -13.67 -0.55 6.25
N LYS A 83 -14.79 -1.18 6.57
CA LYS A 83 -15.29 -1.30 7.94
C LYS A 83 -14.62 -2.43 8.69
N LYS A 84 -14.22 -3.49 7.99
CA LYS A 84 -13.42 -4.61 8.46
C LYS A 84 -12.28 -4.90 7.49
N CYS A 85 -11.31 -5.72 7.90
CA CYS A 85 -10.13 -6.02 7.09
C CYS A 85 -10.45 -6.95 5.91
N LEU A 86 -9.54 -6.98 4.94
CA LEU A 86 -9.47 -8.03 3.94
C LEU A 86 -8.69 -9.22 4.51
N ASP A 87 -9.31 -10.39 4.55
CA ASP A 87 -8.67 -11.66 4.87
C ASP A 87 -8.21 -12.35 3.57
N ILE A 88 -6.91 -12.52 3.43
CA ILE A 88 -6.29 -13.14 2.24
C ILE A 88 -5.92 -14.60 2.47
N ALA A 89 -6.48 -15.25 3.48
CA ALA A 89 -6.21 -16.66 3.79
C ALA A 89 -6.46 -17.56 2.56
N GLY A 90 -5.67 -18.63 2.46
CA GLY A 90 -5.73 -19.57 1.35
C GLY A 90 -4.71 -19.26 0.26
N SER A 91 -4.90 -19.87 -0.90
CA SER A 91 -4.00 -19.78 -2.05
C SER A 91 -4.62 -18.99 -3.19
N HIS A 92 -3.93 -17.93 -3.62
CA HIS A 92 -4.38 -17.02 -4.66
C HIS A 92 -3.20 -16.69 -5.61
N ALA A 93 -3.40 -16.80 -6.92
CA ALA A 93 -2.36 -16.35 -7.84
C ALA A 93 -2.17 -14.83 -7.75
N TYR A 94 -3.27 -14.11 -7.53
CA TYR A 94 -3.22 -12.68 -7.25
C TYR A 94 -4.47 -12.18 -6.52
N ILE A 95 -4.31 -11.05 -5.84
CA ILE A 95 -5.38 -10.19 -5.33
C ILE A 95 -5.03 -8.77 -5.76
N ARG A 96 -5.89 -8.13 -6.53
CA ARG A 96 -5.61 -6.84 -7.18
C ARG A 96 -6.71 -5.83 -6.95
N PHE A 97 -6.30 -4.58 -6.77
CA PHE A 97 -7.18 -3.41 -6.73
C PHE A 97 -6.71 -2.43 -7.81
N GLN A 98 -7.63 -2.01 -8.67
CA GLN A 98 -7.32 -1.11 -9.78
C GLN A 98 -8.36 -0.02 -9.89
N ASN A 99 -7.91 1.24 -9.96
CA ASN A 99 -8.77 2.41 -10.12
C ASN A 99 -9.87 2.53 -9.04
N VAL A 100 -9.48 2.41 -7.78
CA VAL A 100 -10.38 2.53 -6.62
C VAL A 100 -9.80 3.44 -5.54
N SER A 101 -10.68 4.04 -4.75
CA SER A 101 -10.32 4.79 -3.55
C SER A 101 -10.55 3.94 -2.31
N MET A 102 -9.53 3.78 -1.48
CA MET A 102 -9.54 2.99 -0.26
C MET A 102 -9.62 3.91 0.96
N LYS A 103 -10.59 3.70 1.83
CA LYS A 103 -10.73 4.44 3.09
C LYS A 103 -10.89 3.51 4.27
N ASP A 104 -10.23 3.85 5.37
CA ASP A 104 -10.48 3.23 6.66
C ASP A 104 -11.73 3.86 7.28
N THR A 105 -12.76 3.04 7.49
CA THR A 105 -14.01 3.43 8.17
C THR A 105 -14.27 2.56 9.40
N GLY A 106 -13.22 1.91 9.94
CA GLY A 106 -13.28 1.06 11.12
C GLY A 106 -12.34 -0.13 11.09
N CYS A 107 -11.77 -0.47 9.93
CA CYS A 107 -10.89 -1.63 9.80
C CYS A 107 -9.55 -1.48 10.53
N GLN A 108 -9.04 -0.26 10.68
CA GLN A 108 -7.68 0.08 11.16
C GLN A 108 -6.58 -0.42 10.23
N TYR A 109 -6.64 -1.65 9.80
CA TYR A 109 -5.76 -2.30 8.82
C TYR A 109 -6.56 -2.67 7.57
N LEU A 110 -6.01 -2.44 6.39
CA LEU A 110 -6.62 -3.05 5.21
C LEU A 110 -6.46 -4.58 5.27
N ILE A 111 -5.24 -5.04 5.53
CA ILE A 111 -4.92 -6.46 5.75
C ILE A 111 -4.20 -6.60 7.10
N ASN A 112 -4.75 -7.44 7.97
CA ASN A 112 -4.15 -7.82 9.25
C ASN A 112 -4.19 -9.35 9.33
N GLN A 113 -3.26 -9.99 8.59
CA GLN A 113 -3.33 -11.43 8.32
C GLN A 113 -2.85 -12.24 9.51
N ASP A 114 -3.71 -13.12 10.01
CA ASP A 114 -3.43 -14.02 11.15
C ASP A 114 -3.56 -15.51 10.80
N LYS A 115 -3.97 -15.83 9.57
CA LYS A 115 -4.12 -17.19 9.05
C LYS A 115 -3.16 -17.45 7.92
N ASP A 116 -2.91 -18.72 7.63
CA ASP A 116 -2.06 -19.15 6.52
C ASP A 116 -2.58 -18.59 5.19
N ALA A 117 -1.68 -18.05 4.40
CA ALA A 117 -1.97 -17.48 3.09
C ALA A 117 -0.79 -17.66 2.15
N ALA A 118 -1.09 -17.89 0.88
CA ALA A 118 -0.11 -17.93 -0.19
C ALA A 118 -0.64 -17.11 -1.38
N VAL A 119 -0.06 -15.95 -1.60
CA VAL A 119 -0.49 -15.01 -2.64
C VAL A 119 0.67 -14.72 -3.59
N GLY A 120 0.48 -14.97 -4.89
CA GLY A 120 1.49 -14.65 -5.89
C GLY A 120 1.71 -13.14 -6.00
N GLU A 121 0.66 -12.37 -6.22
CA GLU A 121 0.74 -10.91 -6.29
C GLU A 121 -0.40 -10.26 -5.51
N LEU A 122 -0.04 -9.36 -4.60
CA LEU A 122 -0.95 -8.38 -4.02
C LEU A 122 -0.63 -7.03 -4.63
N SER A 123 -1.55 -6.46 -5.40
CA SER A 123 -1.25 -5.21 -6.10
C SER A 123 -2.35 -4.17 -5.99
N PHE A 124 -1.88 -2.92 -5.99
CA PHE A 124 -2.69 -1.72 -5.99
C PHE A 124 -2.20 -0.84 -7.14
N THR A 125 -3.05 -0.64 -8.13
CA THR A 125 -2.73 0.17 -9.31
C THR A 125 -3.76 1.28 -9.46
N ASP A 126 -3.29 2.51 -9.63
CA ASP A 126 -4.18 3.67 -9.77
C ASP A 126 -5.20 3.78 -8.62
N CYS A 127 -4.74 3.54 -7.41
CA CYS A 127 -5.56 3.62 -6.20
C CYS A 127 -5.21 4.84 -5.36
N THR A 128 -6.18 5.30 -4.56
CA THR A 128 -5.94 6.23 -3.46
C THR A 128 -6.21 5.55 -2.13
N PHE A 129 -5.42 5.90 -1.12
CA PHE A 129 -5.59 5.44 0.26
C PHE A 129 -5.65 6.65 1.16
N SER A 130 -6.58 6.68 2.09
CA SER A 130 -6.64 7.77 3.06
C SER A 130 -7.09 7.32 4.43
N GLY A 131 -6.43 7.84 5.47
CA GLY A 131 -6.88 7.77 6.84
C GLY A 131 -6.78 6.41 7.51
N PHE A 132 -5.93 5.50 7.03
CA PHE A 132 -5.74 4.21 7.71
C PHE A 132 -5.08 4.43 9.07
N GLU A 133 -5.76 3.98 10.11
CA GLU A 133 -5.31 4.15 11.50
C GLU A 133 -4.02 3.38 11.77
N SER A 134 -3.88 2.19 11.18
CA SER A 134 -2.76 1.29 11.38
C SER A 134 -2.07 0.95 10.04
N SER A 135 -2.14 -0.27 9.56
CA SER A 135 -1.36 -0.71 8.41
C SER A 135 -2.18 -0.90 7.13
N VAL A 136 -1.56 -0.71 5.98
CA VAL A 136 -2.09 -1.26 4.71
C VAL A 136 -1.92 -2.77 4.70
N PHE A 137 -0.73 -3.25 5.07
CA PHE A 137 -0.42 -4.67 5.13
C PHE A 137 0.34 -4.99 6.42
N ARG A 138 -0.22 -5.88 7.22
CA ARG A 138 0.41 -6.44 8.41
C ARG A 138 0.22 -7.95 8.45
N THR A 139 1.27 -8.67 8.80
CA THR A 139 1.17 -10.06 9.23
C THR A 139 1.20 -10.14 10.75
N LYS A 140 0.18 -10.79 11.32
CA LYS A 140 -0.01 -10.92 12.78
C LYS A 140 0.26 -12.34 13.25
N GLY A 141 0.02 -13.32 12.40
CA GLY A 141 0.17 -14.75 12.69
C GLY A 141 0.10 -15.57 11.41
N GLY A 142 -0.02 -16.89 11.56
CA GLY A 142 -0.03 -17.82 10.44
C GLY A 142 1.31 -17.90 9.69
N VAL A 143 1.33 -18.75 8.67
CA VAL A 143 2.41 -18.80 7.68
C VAL A 143 1.93 -18.07 6.44
N VAL A 144 2.49 -16.89 6.19
CA VAL A 144 2.07 -16.02 5.10
C VAL A 144 3.19 -15.88 4.07
N SER A 145 2.92 -16.30 2.85
CA SER A 145 3.82 -16.14 1.71
C SER A 145 3.18 -15.21 0.68
N VAL A 146 3.93 -14.19 0.27
CA VAL A 146 3.54 -13.28 -0.81
C VAL A 146 4.75 -13.09 -1.71
N ASP A 147 4.62 -13.44 -3.00
CA ASP A 147 5.76 -13.29 -3.91
C ASP A 147 6.04 -11.82 -4.19
N LYS A 148 4.99 -11.02 -4.34
CA LYS A 148 5.15 -9.58 -4.61
C LYS A 148 4.00 -8.76 -4.05
N ILE A 149 4.34 -7.66 -3.38
CA ILE A 149 3.44 -6.54 -3.15
C ILE A 149 3.85 -5.42 -4.10
N LEU A 150 2.91 -4.97 -4.92
CA LEU A 150 3.10 -3.87 -5.87
C LEU A 150 2.16 -2.71 -5.53
N VAL A 151 2.73 -1.52 -5.44
CA VAL A 151 1.99 -0.24 -5.39
C VAL A 151 2.44 0.57 -6.59
N ASP A 152 1.53 0.85 -7.52
CA ASP A 152 1.82 1.55 -8.76
C ASP A 152 0.78 2.62 -9.05
N ASN A 153 1.24 3.83 -9.34
CA ASN A 153 0.38 4.97 -9.65
C ASN A 153 -0.68 5.25 -8.57
N CYS A 154 -0.26 5.18 -7.31
CA CYS A 154 -1.12 5.39 -6.15
C CYS A 154 -0.78 6.68 -5.40
N VAL A 155 -1.74 7.16 -4.62
CA VAL A 155 -1.54 8.22 -3.63
C VAL A 155 -2.00 7.71 -2.28
N MET A 156 -1.11 7.71 -1.31
CA MET A 156 -1.42 7.38 0.09
C MET A 156 -1.31 8.64 0.94
N THR A 157 -2.40 9.03 1.56
CA THR A 157 -2.48 10.25 2.38
C THR A 157 -2.93 9.93 3.79
N ASN A 158 -2.28 10.54 4.80
CA ASN A 158 -2.61 10.34 6.21
C ASN A 158 -2.64 8.86 6.61
N MET A 159 -1.50 8.22 6.52
CA MET A 159 -1.33 6.81 6.86
C MET A 159 -0.84 6.65 8.28
N SER A 160 -1.22 5.53 8.92
CA SER A 160 -0.86 5.20 10.30
C SER A 160 -1.26 6.28 11.31
N THR A 161 -2.46 6.82 11.14
CA THR A 161 -2.98 7.99 11.89
C THR A 161 -3.06 7.75 13.39
N GLY A 162 -3.25 6.51 13.85
CA GLY A 162 -3.24 6.14 15.25
C GLY A 162 -1.84 6.13 15.89
N GLY A 163 -0.78 6.23 15.08
CA GLY A 163 0.61 6.27 15.53
C GLY A 163 1.12 4.97 16.18
N GLY A 164 0.39 3.87 16.05
CA GLY A 164 0.70 2.61 16.70
C GLY A 164 1.35 1.54 15.80
N TYR A 165 1.17 1.64 14.49
CA TYR A 165 1.59 0.60 13.56
C TYR A 165 2.15 1.16 12.25
N PRO A 166 3.15 0.48 11.63
CA PRO A 166 3.72 0.84 10.34
C PRO A 166 2.71 0.74 9.18
N VAL A 167 2.99 1.39 8.07
CA VAL A 167 2.18 1.24 6.84
C VAL A 167 2.32 -0.17 6.28
N PHE A 168 3.56 -0.65 6.11
CA PHE A 168 3.88 -2.02 5.71
C PHE A 168 4.60 -2.71 6.87
N TYR A 169 3.95 -3.70 7.45
CA TYR A 169 4.45 -4.38 8.64
C TYR A 169 4.52 -5.89 8.47
N ILE A 170 5.70 -6.41 8.26
CA ILE A 170 5.97 -7.84 8.38
C ILE A 170 6.12 -8.13 9.87
N GLY A 171 5.01 -8.47 10.51
CA GLY A 171 4.89 -8.54 11.97
C GLY A 171 5.27 -9.87 12.60
N THR A 172 5.60 -10.90 11.77
CA THR A 172 6.02 -12.23 12.25
C THR A 172 7.22 -12.74 11.47
N THR A 173 7.97 -13.64 12.09
CA THR A 173 9.11 -14.34 11.45
C THR A 173 8.65 -15.43 10.47
N ASN A 174 7.38 -15.81 10.49
CA ASN A 174 6.79 -16.83 9.60
C ASN A 174 6.25 -16.23 8.29
N THR A 175 6.56 -14.98 8.01
CA THR A 175 6.18 -14.32 6.77
C THR A 175 7.33 -14.40 5.76
N ASN A 176 7.00 -14.82 4.54
CA ASN A 176 7.90 -14.79 3.41
C ASN A 176 7.35 -13.82 2.35
N LEU A 177 7.72 -12.56 2.44
CA LEU A 177 7.50 -11.58 1.37
C LEU A 177 8.77 -11.55 0.51
N VAL A 178 8.64 -11.89 -0.77
CA VAL A 178 9.80 -11.93 -1.66
C VAL A 178 10.16 -10.54 -2.16
N LYS A 179 9.18 -9.73 -2.58
CA LYS A 179 9.43 -8.39 -3.13
C LYS A 179 8.39 -7.38 -2.69
N LEU A 180 8.84 -6.20 -2.29
CA LEU A 180 8.01 -5.00 -2.16
C LEU A 180 8.45 -3.99 -3.20
N GLU A 181 7.55 -3.62 -4.10
CA GLU A 181 7.81 -2.65 -5.16
C GLU A 181 6.81 -1.51 -5.10
N LEU A 182 7.34 -0.29 -4.93
CA LEU A 182 6.58 0.95 -4.90
C LEU A 182 7.04 1.80 -6.08
N LYS A 183 6.12 2.18 -6.96
CA LYS A 183 6.49 2.99 -8.12
C LYS A 183 5.40 3.98 -8.53
N ASN A 184 5.82 5.06 -9.18
CA ASN A 184 4.93 6.09 -9.72
C ASN A 184 3.89 6.59 -8.70
N SER A 185 4.28 6.71 -7.44
CA SER A 185 3.34 6.91 -6.34
C SER A 185 3.77 8.04 -5.41
N THR A 186 2.79 8.60 -4.71
CA THR A 186 2.99 9.63 -3.70
C THR A 186 2.59 9.10 -2.33
N PHE A 187 3.45 9.32 -1.34
CA PHE A 187 3.25 8.98 0.06
C PHE A 187 3.31 10.25 0.89
N ASP A 188 2.15 10.70 1.32
CA ASP A 188 1.94 12.00 1.95
C ASP A 188 1.41 11.81 3.36
N THR A 189 2.23 12.14 4.33
CA THR A 189 1.94 12.06 5.76
C THR A 189 1.79 10.64 6.30
N THR A 190 2.86 10.16 6.90
CA THR A 190 2.93 8.85 7.57
C THR A 190 3.31 9.04 9.04
N SER A 191 2.41 8.68 9.96
CA SER A 191 2.56 8.96 11.40
C SER A 191 3.19 7.82 12.20
N HIS A 192 3.86 6.89 11.56
CA HIS A 192 4.63 5.78 12.17
C HIS A 192 5.79 5.39 11.24
N ASN A 193 6.42 4.22 11.48
CA ASN A 193 7.34 3.66 10.48
C ASN A 193 6.64 3.51 9.14
N PHE A 194 7.34 3.76 8.06
CA PHE A 194 6.81 3.45 6.75
C PHE A 194 6.86 1.93 6.49
N ILE A 195 8.02 1.32 6.74
CA ILE A 195 8.23 -0.13 6.61
C ILE A 195 8.86 -0.65 7.89
N GLN A 196 8.32 -1.75 8.43
CA GLN A 196 8.93 -2.48 9.56
C GLN A 196 8.90 -3.97 9.31
N LEU A 197 10.02 -4.64 9.54
CA LEU A 197 10.24 -6.03 9.17
C LEU A 197 10.71 -6.87 10.35
N LYS A 198 9.98 -7.94 10.69
CA LYS A 198 10.44 -9.03 11.56
C LYS A 198 10.96 -10.24 10.78
N ALA A 199 10.76 -10.25 9.47
CA ALA A 199 11.38 -11.17 8.52
C ALA A 199 11.91 -10.36 7.35
N ALA A 200 13.06 -10.75 6.81
CA ALA A 200 13.65 -10.07 5.66
C ALA A 200 12.79 -10.24 4.41
N ILE A 201 12.79 -9.23 3.54
CA ILE A 201 12.26 -9.33 2.19
C ILE A 201 13.40 -9.79 1.28
N SER A 202 13.37 -11.05 0.85
CA SER A 202 14.51 -11.70 0.18
C SER A 202 14.91 -11.08 -1.15
N GLY A 203 13.94 -10.57 -1.92
CA GLY A 203 14.16 -9.82 -3.16
C GLY A 203 14.27 -8.30 -2.96
N GLY A 204 14.22 -7.84 -1.71
CA GLY A 204 14.38 -6.44 -1.33
C GLY A 204 13.18 -5.55 -1.57
N VAL A 205 13.38 -4.28 -1.25
CA VAL A 205 12.43 -3.19 -1.47
C VAL A 205 12.96 -2.32 -2.59
N THR A 206 12.13 -2.07 -3.61
CA THR A 206 12.42 -1.12 -4.67
C THR A 206 11.40 0.00 -4.67
N ILE A 207 11.90 1.23 -4.63
CA ILE A 207 11.12 2.46 -4.69
C ILE A 207 11.59 3.23 -5.91
N SER A 208 10.71 3.42 -6.89
CA SER A 208 11.06 4.13 -8.13
C SER A 208 9.99 5.13 -8.51
N ASP A 209 10.44 6.30 -8.98
CA ASP A 209 9.53 7.35 -9.46
C ASP A 209 8.45 7.70 -8.42
N CYS A 210 8.85 7.82 -7.15
CA CYS A 210 7.96 8.11 -6.02
C CYS A 210 8.27 9.47 -5.40
N THR A 211 7.25 10.06 -4.79
CA THR A 211 7.35 11.30 -4.02
C THR A 211 6.92 11.04 -2.59
N PHE A 212 7.76 11.38 -1.63
CA PHE A 212 7.49 11.30 -0.19
C PHE A 212 7.47 12.70 0.41
N TYR A 213 6.51 12.95 1.27
CA TYR A 213 6.41 14.20 2.01
C TYR A 213 5.80 13.96 3.38
N ASN A 214 6.32 14.66 4.38
CA ASN A 214 5.84 14.55 5.76
C ASN A 214 5.82 13.10 6.23
N ASN A 215 6.89 12.39 5.89
CA ASN A 215 7.00 10.95 6.09
C ASN A 215 7.82 10.66 7.34
N VAL A 216 7.30 9.77 8.15
CA VAL A 216 7.88 9.23 9.36
C VAL A 216 7.85 10.19 10.56
N ALA A 217 7.09 9.80 11.56
CA ALA A 217 7.00 10.50 12.84
C ALA A 217 8.29 10.43 13.64
N GLY A 218 8.38 11.25 14.68
CA GLY A 218 9.52 11.23 15.62
C GLY A 218 9.76 9.86 16.23
N SER A 219 11.02 9.43 16.27
CA SER A 219 11.48 8.11 16.74
C SER A 219 11.04 6.92 15.88
N LYS A 220 10.42 7.16 14.73
CA LYS A 220 9.99 6.13 13.78
C LYS A 220 10.93 6.07 12.58
N TYR A 221 10.95 4.93 11.88
CA TYR A 221 11.85 4.65 10.77
C TYR A 221 11.19 4.77 9.41
N PHE A 222 11.92 5.25 8.44
CA PHE A 222 11.55 5.06 7.03
C PHE A 222 11.50 3.57 6.68
N MET A 223 12.56 2.83 7.03
CA MET A 223 12.57 1.36 6.97
C MET A 223 13.34 0.78 8.15
N ASP A 224 12.67 -0.08 8.92
CA ASP A 224 13.28 -0.81 10.03
C ASP A 224 13.30 -2.31 9.72
N SER A 225 14.42 -2.79 9.23
CA SER A 225 14.74 -4.20 9.05
C SER A 225 15.61 -4.73 10.21
N ASN A 226 15.95 -3.88 11.17
CA ASN A 226 16.81 -4.18 12.31
C ASN A 226 18.13 -4.85 11.87
N LYS A 227 18.39 -6.06 12.36
CA LYS A 227 19.58 -6.85 12.03
C LYS A 227 19.37 -7.76 10.81
N LEU A 228 18.24 -7.65 10.12
CA LEU A 228 17.92 -8.45 8.95
C LEU A 228 18.54 -7.85 7.69
N SER A 229 18.89 -8.70 6.76
CA SER A 229 19.41 -8.29 5.46
C SER A 229 18.25 -8.10 4.47
N THR A 230 17.77 -6.86 4.38
CA THR A 230 16.81 -6.45 3.35
C THR A 230 17.44 -5.34 2.53
N ASP A 231 17.59 -5.57 1.23
CA ASP A 231 18.12 -4.57 0.30
C ASP A 231 17.07 -3.49 0.03
N LEU A 232 17.52 -2.26 -0.06
CA LEU A 232 16.69 -1.11 -0.43
C LEU A 232 17.30 -0.42 -1.66
N THR A 233 16.52 -0.32 -2.71
CA THR A 233 16.88 0.42 -3.93
C THR A 233 15.91 1.57 -4.13
N ILE A 234 16.42 2.79 -4.24
CA ILE A 234 15.64 4.01 -4.48
C ILE A 234 16.11 4.61 -5.81
N ILE A 235 15.18 4.78 -6.74
CA ILE A 235 15.45 5.25 -8.11
C ILE A 235 14.50 6.40 -8.45
N ARG A 236 15.02 7.48 -9.03
CA ARG A 236 14.25 8.65 -9.49
C ARG A 236 13.13 9.06 -8.53
N THR A 237 13.45 9.12 -7.25
CA THR A 237 12.51 9.38 -6.16
C THR A 237 12.89 10.67 -5.44
N VAL A 238 11.88 11.41 -5.00
CA VAL A 238 12.05 12.58 -4.14
C VAL A 238 11.66 12.23 -2.72
N LEU A 239 12.62 12.34 -1.80
CA LEU A 239 12.36 12.37 -0.36
C LEU A 239 12.18 13.81 0.08
N GLY A 240 10.95 14.23 0.27
CA GLY A 240 10.61 15.51 0.87
C GLY A 240 10.78 15.52 2.38
N MET A 241 10.31 16.57 3.02
CA MET A 241 10.41 16.80 4.46
C MET A 241 10.03 15.55 5.28
N SER A 242 10.83 15.23 6.29
CA SER A 242 10.44 14.30 7.35
C SER A 242 9.43 14.98 8.29
N MET A 243 8.54 14.21 8.90
CA MET A 243 7.51 14.75 9.82
C MET A 243 8.12 15.39 11.07
N ASP A 244 9.25 14.88 11.51
CA ASP A 244 9.89 15.28 12.76
C ASP A 244 11.41 15.20 12.63
N ALA A 245 12.12 16.11 13.29
CA ALA A 245 13.58 16.11 13.31
C ALA A 245 14.17 14.87 14.01
N ALA A 246 13.39 14.21 14.88
CA ALA A 246 13.76 12.95 15.53
C ALA A 246 13.36 11.71 14.73
N ALA A 247 12.80 11.87 13.51
CA ALA A 247 12.56 10.76 12.60
C ALA A 247 13.85 9.98 12.34
N LYS A 248 13.73 8.70 12.05
CA LYS A 248 14.85 7.81 11.79
C LYS A 248 14.85 7.35 10.34
N GLY A 249 16.02 7.18 9.77
CA GLY A 249 16.17 6.74 8.40
C GLY A 249 15.98 5.23 8.22
N VAL A 250 17.03 4.55 7.83
CA VAL A 250 16.99 3.12 7.48
C VAL A 250 17.91 2.31 8.37
N ARG A 251 17.38 1.19 8.88
CA ARG A 251 18.14 0.20 9.63
C ARG A 251 18.03 -1.15 8.94
N THR A 252 19.12 -1.61 8.33
CA THR A 252 19.24 -2.90 7.66
C THR A 252 20.68 -3.36 7.61
N THR A 253 20.94 -4.65 7.50
CA THR A 253 22.26 -5.20 7.14
C THR A 253 22.40 -5.49 5.65
N GLY A 254 21.33 -5.29 4.87
CA GLY A 254 21.36 -5.35 3.42
C GLY A 254 21.98 -4.11 2.78
N SER A 255 22.07 -4.12 1.48
CA SER A 255 22.60 -2.98 0.71
C SER A 255 21.54 -1.88 0.55
N ILE A 256 22.03 -0.64 0.47
CA ILE A 256 21.21 0.53 0.11
C ILE A 256 21.81 1.14 -1.14
N VAL A 257 21.00 1.23 -2.21
CA VAL A 257 21.39 1.79 -3.50
C VAL A 257 20.46 2.95 -3.84
N ILE A 258 21.04 4.10 -4.09
CA ILE A 258 20.31 5.32 -4.45
C ILE A 258 20.76 5.77 -5.84
N ASN A 259 19.82 5.85 -6.78
CA ASN A 259 20.09 6.27 -8.16
C ASN A 259 19.17 7.42 -8.58
N GLU A 260 19.75 8.46 -9.18
CA GLU A 260 19.00 9.54 -9.83
C GLU A 260 17.88 10.16 -8.96
N SER A 261 18.09 10.19 -7.66
CA SER A 261 17.10 10.61 -6.68
C SER A 261 17.48 11.90 -5.98
N MET A 262 16.50 12.58 -5.40
CA MET A 262 16.66 13.85 -4.70
C MET A 262 16.14 13.70 -3.27
N ARG A 263 16.93 14.15 -2.31
CA ARG A 263 16.53 14.30 -0.92
C ARG A 263 16.49 15.78 -0.57
N ALA A 264 15.35 16.26 -0.11
CA ALA A 264 15.19 17.64 0.30
C ALA A 264 16.07 17.99 1.51
N LYS A 265 16.47 19.25 1.62
CA LYS A 265 17.24 19.76 2.75
C LYS A 265 16.55 19.55 4.08
N ASP A 266 15.23 19.62 4.10
CA ASP A 266 14.36 19.43 5.27
C ASP A 266 13.93 17.96 5.50
N CYS A 267 14.44 17.03 4.71
CA CYS A 267 14.37 15.60 5.01
C CYS A 267 15.51 15.23 5.99
N VAL A 268 15.22 15.32 7.26
CA VAL A 268 16.21 15.13 8.33
C VAL A 268 15.90 13.85 9.11
N TYR A 269 16.92 13.04 9.33
CA TYR A 269 16.85 11.89 10.22
C TYR A 269 17.80 12.07 11.40
N GLY A 270 17.25 12.09 12.60
CA GLY A 270 18.02 12.28 13.84
C GLY A 270 18.91 11.09 14.19
N SER A 271 18.63 9.91 13.65
CA SER A 271 19.47 8.71 13.78
C SER A 271 19.22 7.75 12.59
N ASN A 272 20.11 6.78 12.41
CA ASN A 272 20.07 5.83 11.29
C ASN A 272 19.89 6.52 9.94
N ASP A 273 20.59 7.64 9.76
CA ASP A 273 20.52 8.40 8.52
C ASP A 273 20.86 7.51 7.30
N ILE A 274 20.25 7.81 6.17
CA ILE A 274 20.55 7.13 4.90
C ILE A 274 21.83 7.76 4.35
N LYS A 275 22.98 7.21 4.72
CA LYS A 275 24.30 7.77 4.37
C LYS A 275 24.54 7.82 2.86
N GLU A 276 23.94 6.89 2.15
CA GLU A 276 24.00 6.78 0.68
C GLU A 276 23.14 7.84 -0.02
N PHE A 277 22.32 8.56 0.73
CA PHE A 277 21.39 9.55 0.21
C PHE A 277 21.57 10.90 0.90
N ALA A 278 22.56 11.66 0.45
CA ALA A 278 22.84 12.98 1.01
C ALA A 278 21.67 13.95 0.77
N ALA A 279 21.38 14.80 1.76
CA ALA A 279 20.44 15.88 1.61
C ALA A 279 20.93 16.90 0.58
N GLY A 280 20.02 17.35 -0.27
CA GLY A 280 20.25 18.41 -1.26
C GLY A 280 20.23 19.81 -0.62
N SER A 281 20.29 20.82 -1.47
CA SER A 281 20.27 22.24 -1.06
C SER A 281 18.87 22.84 -0.97
N LEU A 282 17.86 22.21 -1.63
CA LEU A 282 16.49 22.71 -1.71
C LEU A 282 15.62 22.13 -0.61
N THR A 283 14.80 22.96 0.00
CA THR A 283 13.73 22.52 0.91
C THR A 283 12.53 22.00 0.12
N SER A 284 11.60 21.33 0.78
CA SER A 284 10.38 20.85 0.13
C SER A 284 9.55 21.99 -0.46
N ASP A 285 9.49 23.15 0.18
CA ASP A 285 8.79 24.33 -0.35
C ASP A 285 9.49 24.93 -1.58
N GLU A 286 10.78 24.70 -1.76
CA GLU A 286 11.53 25.11 -2.95
C GLU A 286 11.39 24.09 -4.10
N ILE A 287 11.12 22.83 -3.78
CA ILE A 287 10.92 21.75 -4.76
C ILE A 287 9.46 21.71 -5.25
N PHE A 288 8.49 21.81 -4.33
CA PHE A 288 7.07 21.63 -4.58
C PHE A 288 6.31 22.95 -4.48
N THR A 289 5.19 23.05 -5.20
CA THR A 289 4.36 24.26 -5.27
C THR A 289 3.70 24.61 -3.93
N ASP A 290 3.02 23.65 -3.30
CA ASP A 290 2.36 23.83 -2.00
C ASP A 290 2.18 22.48 -1.30
N PRO A 291 3.28 21.89 -0.81
CA PRO A 291 3.23 20.54 -0.25
C PRO A 291 2.41 20.43 1.03
N ALA A 292 2.30 21.51 1.81
CA ALA A 292 1.47 21.53 3.00
C ALA A 292 -0.04 21.37 2.70
N ASN A 293 -0.46 21.75 1.50
CA ASN A 293 -1.81 21.56 0.97
C ASN A 293 -1.89 20.45 -0.08
N HIS A 294 -0.97 19.47 -0.01
CA HIS A 294 -0.96 18.28 -0.86
C HIS A 294 -0.73 18.55 -2.36
N ASN A 295 -0.21 19.71 -2.72
CA ASN A 295 0.16 20.01 -4.08
C ASN A 295 1.68 19.87 -4.28
N PHE A 296 2.07 18.72 -4.83
CA PHE A 296 3.46 18.37 -5.07
C PHE A 296 3.91 18.70 -6.49
N THR A 297 3.17 19.50 -7.25
CA THR A 297 3.60 19.99 -8.56
C THR A 297 4.98 20.61 -8.42
N MET A 298 5.93 20.12 -9.20
CA MET A 298 7.34 20.50 -9.08
C MET A 298 7.57 21.91 -9.59
N LYS A 299 8.33 22.69 -8.83
CA LYS A 299 8.83 24.01 -9.24
C LYS A 299 10.08 23.92 -10.10
N ILE A 300 10.78 22.79 -10.02
CA ILE A 300 12.03 22.51 -10.74
C ILE A 300 11.74 21.64 -11.98
N ASP A 301 12.65 21.67 -12.95
CA ASP A 301 12.47 20.97 -14.23
C ASP A 301 12.93 19.51 -14.21
N ASP A 302 13.44 19.04 -13.07
CA ASP A 302 13.88 17.66 -12.91
C ASP A 302 12.69 16.70 -13.00
N ARG A 303 12.83 15.66 -13.81
CA ARG A 303 11.84 14.59 -13.93
C ARG A 303 12.17 13.46 -12.97
N ILE A 304 11.99 13.76 -11.68
CA ILE A 304 12.23 12.88 -10.54
C ILE A 304 10.96 12.86 -9.67
N GLY A 305 10.70 11.74 -9.02
CA GLY A 305 9.52 11.57 -8.21
C GLY A 305 8.32 11.05 -9.00
N ASP A 306 7.15 11.15 -8.42
CA ASP A 306 5.91 10.69 -9.03
C ASP A 306 5.59 11.52 -10.29
N PRO A 307 5.46 10.88 -11.46
CA PRO A 307 5.27 11.60 -12.73
C PRO A 307 4.06 12.51 -12.79
N ARG A 308 3.02 12.26 -11.97
CA ARG A 308 1.83 13.13 -11.91
C ARG A 308 2.13 14.56 -11.54
N TRP A 309 3.26 14.81 -10.89
CA TRP A 309 3.66 16.12 -10.37
C TRP A 309 4.71 16.82 -11.20
N TYR A 310 5.13 16.24 -12.32
CA TYR A 310 6.09 16.91 -13.18
C TYR A 310 5.56 18.27 -13.62
N LYS A 311 6.47 19.25 -13.64
CA LYS A 311 6.15 20.59 -14.15
C LYS A 311 5.70 20.46 -15.60
N ALA A 312 4.60 21.15 -15.94
CA ALA A 312 4.13 21.22 -17.33
C ALA A 312 5.19 21.93 -18.21
N GLU A 313 5.34 21.46 -19.44
CA GLU A 313 6.21 22.07 -20.46
C GLU A 313 5.68 23.43 -20.92
#